data_315b856080a0695f4e5b95d621738544
#
_entry.id   315b856080a0695f4e5b95d621738544
#
_cell.length_a   1.000
_cell.length_b   1.000
_cell.length_c   1.000
_cell.angle_alpha   90.00
_cell.angle_beta   90.00
_cell.angle_gamma   90.00
#
_symmetry.space_group_name_H-M   'P 1'
#
loop_
_entity.id
_entity.type
_entity.pdbx_description
1 polymer ?
#
loop_
_entity_poly.entity_id
_entity_poly.type
_entity_poly.pdbx_seq_one_letter_code
_entity_poly.pdbx_strand_id
1 'polypeptide(L)'
;MKAVLEFNLRRNKLELDNRPGATSLEIAMLQEEIKEFYDAKDLAERIDAMIDVRYVYEGSQLKYNYNFKPMDTDITKVVGEFHRLSTSLVAEELGDDSQYLDKIMNKAWEIVCRINALKVAELDDNGKVIKQEGLPDATQEIRELLESMLTQPE
;
A
#
# COMPACT_ATOMS: atom_id res chain seq x y z
N MET A 1 3.05 -7.60 -7.83
CA MET A 1 4.12 -6.89 -8.57
C MET A 1 3.67 -6.38 -9.94
N LYS A 2 2.99 -7.21 -10.76
CA LYS A 2 2.51 -6.81 -12.09
C LYS A 2 1.61 -5.56 -12.08
N ALA A 3 0.62 -5.52 -11.21
CA ALA A 3 -0.30 -4.40 -11.10
C ALA A 3 0.42 -3.10 -10.71
N VAL A 4 1.38 -3.18 -9.81
CA VAL A 4 2.20 -2.03 -9.39
C VAL A 4 3.08 -1.54 -10.55
N LEU A 5 3.67 -2.46 -11.31
CA LEU A 5 4.45 -2.13 -12.50
C LEU A 5 3.60 -1.39 -13.54
N GLU A 6 2.43 -1.91 -13.88
CA GLU A 6 1.51 -1.29 -14.84
C GLU A 6 1.08 0.10 -14.38
N PHE A 7 0.80 0.27 -13.08
CA PHE A 7 0.44 1.55 -12.48
C PHE A 7 1.55 2.59 -12.65
N ASN A 8 2.80 2.21 -12.34
CA ASN A 8 3.95 3.11 -12.44
C ASN A 8 4.35 3.40 -13.89
N LEU A 9 4.27 2.41 -14.79
CA LEU A 9 4.53 2.63 -16.22
C LEU A 9 3.59 3.67 -16.82
N ARG A 10 2.31 3.59 -16.52
CA ARG A 10 1.31 4.56 -17.00
C ARG A 10 1.56 5.98 -16.52
N ARG A 11 2.30 6.16 -15.42
CA ARG A 11 2.62 7.46 -14.83
C ARG A 11 4.05 7.90 -15.06
N ASN A 12 4.82 7.15 -15.84
CA ASN A 12 6.22 7.45 -16.12
C ASN A 12 7.08 7.56 -14.85
N LYS A 13 6.79 6.75 -13.83
CA LYS A 13 7.42 6.83 -12.49
C LYS A 13 8.47 5.76 -12.20
N LEU A 14 9.04 5.13 -13.23
CA LEU A 14 10.11 4.15 -13.02
C LEU A 14 11.51 4.74 -12.99
N GLU A 15 11.67 6.00 -13.38
CA GLU A 15 12.97 6.66 -13.31
C GLU A 15 13.28 7.08 -11.86
N LEU A 16 14.52 6.82 -11.44
CA LEU A 16 14.99 7.31 -10.15
C LEU A 16 15.17 8.82 -10.20
N ASP A 17 14.66 9.50 -9.20
CA ASP A 17 14.91 10.91 -9.00
C ASP A 17 16.29 11.08 -8.38
N ASN A 18 17.21 11.67 -9.11
CA ASN A 18 18.59 11.91 -8.65
C ASN A 18 18.77 13.26 -7.96
N ARG A 19 17.69 14.00 -7.74
CA ARG A 19 17.76 15.28 -7.03
C ARG A 19 18.12 15.08 -5.55
N PRO A 20 18.86 16.01 -4.93
CA PRO A 20 19.08 15.96 -3.49
C PRO A 20 17.75 15.85 -2.72
N GLY A 21 17.68 14.95 -1.76
CA GLY A 21 16.48 14.75 -0.95
C GLY A 21 15.41 13.83 -1.54
N ALA A 22 15.60 13.26 -2.72
CA ALA A 22 14.62 12.34 -3.34
C ALA A 22 14.33 11.12 -2.45
N THR A 23 15.36 10.49 -1.88
CA THR A 23 15.20 9.37 -0.93
C THR A 23 14.41 9.79 0.31
N SER A 24 14.68 10.98 0.84
CA SER A 24 13.93 11.53 1.99
C SER A 24 12.46 11.75 1.65
N LEU A 25 12.15 12.14 0.42
CA LEU A 25 10.77 12.29 -0.06
C LEU A 25 10.06 10.93 -0.13
N GLU A 26 10.72 9.89 -0.63
CA GLU A 26 10.16 8.52 -0.66
C GLU A 26 9.88 8.01 0.75
N ILE A 27 10.80 8.23 1.69
CA ILE A 27 10.61 7.88 3.11
C ILE A 27 9.43 8.65 3.70
N ALA A 28 9.32 9.94 3.42
CA ALA A 28 8.21 10.78 3.89
C ALA A 28 6.85 10.28 3.38
N MET A 29 6.77 9.85 2.12
CA MET A 29 5.56 9.25 1.56
C MET A 29 5.18 7.95 2.27
N LEU A 30 6.15 7.07 2.52
CA LEU A 30 5.93 5.84 3.29
C LEU A 30 5.49 6.14 4.72
N GLN A 31 6.09 7.14 5.37
CA GLN A 31 5.72 7.55 6.72
C GLN A 31 4.31 8.13 6.78
N GLU A 32 3.85 8.81 5.73
CA GLU A 32 2.47 9.29 5.62
C GLU A 32 1.49 8.11 5.63
N GLU A 33 1.74 7.09 4.82
CA GLU A 33 0.90 5.87 4.78
C GLU A 33 0.96 5.10 6.12
N ILE A 34 2.14 5.03 6.74
CA ILE A 34 2.31 4.41 8.05
C ILE A 34 1.51 5.17 9.13
N LYS A 35 1.52 6.49 9.06
CA LYS A 35 0.73 7.33 9.96
C LYS A 35 -0.76 7.04 9.83
N GLU A 36 -1.27 6.81 8.63
CA GLU A 36 -2.67 6.44 8.41
C GLU A 36 -3.05 5.15 9.15
N PHE A 37 -2.14 4.17 9.22
CA PHE A 37 -2.36 2.97 10.01
C PHE A 37 -2.59 3.27 11.49
N TYR A 38 -1.75 4.11 12.09
CA TYR A 38 -1.86 4.46 13.52
C TYR A 38 -3.02 5.40 13.83
N ASP A 39 -3.45 6.21 12.87
CA ASP A 39 -4.62 7.09 12.99
C ASP A 39 -5.94 6.37 12.63
N ALA A 40 -5.88 5.14 12.15
CA ALA A 40 -7.04 4.37 11.71
C ALA A 40 -8.05 4.14 12.85
N LYS A 41 -9.32 4.21 12.50
CA LYS A 41 -10.44 4.09 13.46
C LYS A 41 -10.95 2.66 13.60
N ASP A 42 -10.75 1.84 12.57
CA ASP A 42 -11.19 0.45 12.55
C ASP A 42 -10.19 -0.46 11.82
N LEU A 43 -10.48 -1.75 11.85
CA LEU A 43 -9.64 -2.77 11.23
C LEU A 43 -9.54 -2.59 9.71
N ALA A 44 -10.62 -2.19 9.05
CA ALA A 44 -10.62 -1.98 7.60
C ALA A 44 -9.66 -0.87 7.20
N GLU A 45 -9.65 0.25 7.92
CA GLU A 45 -8.70 1.35 7.70
C GLU A 45 -7.25 0.92 7.95
N ARG A 46 -7.02 0.09 8.97
CA ARG A 46 -5.67 -0.44 9.24
C ARG A 46 -5.18 -1.35 8.13
N ILE A 47 -6.01 -2.25 7.64
CA ILE A 47 -5.66 -3.15 6.54
C ILE A 47 -5.41 -2.34 5.26
N ASP A 48 -6.25 -1.38 4.96
CA ASP A 48 -6.06 -0.50 3.80
C ASP A 48 -4.71 0.22 3.86
N ALA A 49 -4.36 0.80 5.01
CA ALA A 49 -3.06 1.44 5.20
C ALA A 49 -1.87 0.48 5.03
N MET A 50 -1.98 -0.75 5.53
CA MET A 50 -0.95 -1.77 5.33
C MET A 50 -0.76 -2.10 3.85
N ILE A 51 -1.85 -2.21 3.10
CA ILE A 51 -1.83 -2.47 1.67
C ILE A 51 -1.20 -1.27 0.92
N ASP A 52 -1.53 -0.05 1.30
CA ASP A 52 -0.97 1.15 0.68
C ASP A 52 0.54 1.26 0.91
N VAL A 53 1.04 0.94 2.10
CA VAL A 53 2.48 0.86 2.37
C VAL A 53 3.14 -0.17 1.45
N ARG A 54 2.56 -1.36 1.30
CA ARG A 54 3.06 -2.39 0.39
C ARG A 54 3.08 -1.89 -1.05
N TYR A 55 2.03 -1.23 -1.49
CA TYR A 55 1.90 -0.72 -2.86
C TYR A 55 3.00 0.30 -3.18
N VAL A 56 3.22 1.26 -2.28
CA VAL A 56 4.28 2.27 -2.42
C VAL A 56 5.67 1.61 -2.38
N TYR A 57 5.88 0.66 -1.46
CA TYR A 57 7.16 -0.05 -1.35
C TYR A 57 7.49 -0.88 -2.59
N GLU A 58 6.53 -1.63 -3.13
CA GLU A 58 6.73 -2.38 -4.38
C GLU A 58 7.02 -1.45 -5.55
N GLY A 59 6.40 -0.27 -5.59
CA GLY A 59 6.73 0.77 -6.56
C GLY A 59 8.18 1.24 -6.44
N SER A 60 8.67 1.44 -5.23
CA SER A 60 10.07 1.78 -4.97
C SER A 60 11.02 0.65 -5.41
N GLN A 61 10.70 -0.60 -5.08
CA GLN A 61 11.48 -1.76 -5.51
C GLN A 61 11.62 -1.83 -7.04
N LEU A 62 10.51 -1.64 -7.75
CA LEU A 62 10.52 -1.62 -9.22
C LEU A 62 11.40 -0.50 -9.77
N LYS A 63 11.35 0.67 -9.17
CA LYS A 63 12.14 1.84 -9.54
C LYS A 63 13.64 1.56 -9.41
N TYR A 64 14.07 1.01 -8.27
CA TYR A 64 15.47 0.64 -8.05
C TYR A 64 15.92 -0.47 -9.00
N ASN A 65 15.11 -1.51 -9.18
CA ASN A 65 15.42 -2.60 -10.12
C ASN A 65 15.53 -2.11 -11.57
N TYR A 66 14.62 -1.26 -12.00
CA TYR A 66 14.64 -0.67 -13.36
C TYR A 66 15.94 0.09 -13.63
N ASN A 67 16.48 0.75 -12.62
CA ASN A 67 17.70 1.53 -12.73
C ASN A 67 18.98 0.75 -12.34
N PHE A 68 18.89 -0.55 -12.14
CA PHE A 68 20.00 -1.43 -11.75
C PHE A 68 20.72 -0.96 -10.48
N LYS A 69 19.98 -0.43 -9.51
CA LYS A 69 20.51 0.03 -8.23
C LYS A 69 19.95 -0.79 -7.07
N PRO A 70 20.74 -1.03 -6.01
CA PRO A 70 20.21 -1.66 -4.80
C PRO A 70 19.21 -0.73 -4.11
N MET A 71 18.21 -1.32 -3.47
CA MET A 71 17.24 -0.59 -2.65
C MET A 71 17.96 0.16 -1.53
N ASP A 72 17.54 1.39 -1.26
CA ASP A 72 18.03 2.16 -0.14
C ASP A 72 17.73 1.44 1.19
N THR A 73 18.74 1.34 2.07
CA THR A 73 18.63 0.58 3.32
C THR A 73 17.67 1.22 4.31
N ASP A 74 17.53 2.55 4.31
CA ASP A 74 16.61 3.26 5.22
C ASP A 74 15.14 2.98 4.82
N ILE A 75 14.85 2.92 3.53
CA ILE A 75 13.52 2.55 3.01
C ILE A 75 13.19 1.12 3.46
N THR A 76 14.09 0.17 3.22
CA THR A 76 13.90 -1.23 3.61
C THR A 76 13.68 -1.39 5.11
N LYS A 77 14.43 -0.66 5.91
CA LYS A 77 14.33 -0.68 7.38
C LYS A 77 12.98 -0.14 7.86
N VAL A 78 12.54 0.99 7.36
CA VAL A 78 11.26 1.59 7.73
C VAL A 78 10.10 0.65 7.42
N VAL A 79 10.08 0.09 6.21
CA VAL A 79 9.03 -0.83 5.77
C VAL A 79 9.08 -2.14 6.55
N GLY A 80 10.27 -2.69 6.80
CA GLY A 80 10.44 -3.93 7.56
C GLY A 80 9.95 -3.80 9.01
N GLU A 81 10.27 -2.72 9.68
CA GLU A 81 9.79 -2.44 11.04
C GLU A 81 8.27 -2.29 11.07
N PHE A 82 7.71 -1.54 10.14
CA PHE A 82 6.26 -1.36 10.02
C PHE A 82 5.56 -2.69 9.74
N HIS A 83 6.06 -3.47 8.80
CA HIS A 83 5.47 -4.78 8.45
C HIS A 83 5.39 -5.68 9.68
N ARG A 84 6.46 -5.79 10.45
CA ARG A 84 6.50 -6.60 11.66
C ARG A 84 5.48 -6.14 12.71
N LEU A 85 5.45 -4.84 12.99
CA LEU A 85 4.57 -4.27 14.02
C LEU A 85 3.10 -4.32 13.60
N SER A 86 2.79 -3.92 12.38
CA SER A 86 1.40 -3.89 11.89
C SER A 86 0.82 -5.29 11.76
N THR A 87 1.58 -6.24 11.24
CA THR A 87 1.15 -7.64 11.13
C THR A 87 0.83 -8.23 12.51
N SER A 88 1.67 -7.96 13.51
CA SER A 88 1.45 -8.42 14.88
C SER A 88 0.16 -7.84 15.49
N LEU A 89 -0.06 -6.54 15.32
CA LEU A 89 -1.25 -5.86 15.84
C LEU A 89 -2.55 -6.36 15.19
N VAL A 90 -2.54 -6.52 13.87
CA VAL A 90 -3.71 -6.99 13.13
C VAL A 90 -3.97 -8.48 13.40
N ALA A 91 -2.94 -9.30 13.49
CA ALA A 91 -3.07 -10.71 13.85
C ALA A 91 -3.70 -10.87 15.23
N GLU A 92 -3.27 -10.08 16.22
CA GLU A 92 -3.85 -10.07 17.57
C GLU A 92 -5.34 -9.73 17.53
N GLU A 93 -5.73 -8.72 16.76
CA GLU A 93 -7.13 -8.31 16.59
C GLU A 93 -7.98 -9.39 15.91
N LEU A 94 -7.39 -10.20 15.03
CA LEU A 94 -8.05 -11.32 14.32
C LEU A 94 -7.95 -12.66 15.06
N GLY A 95 -7.43 -12.71 16.28
CA GLY A 95 -7.35 -13.91 17.09
C GLY A 95 -6.15 -14.81 16.77
N ASP A 96 -5.07 -14.26 16.23
CA ASP A 96 -3.80 -14.94 15.92
C ASP A 96 -3.90 -16.08 14.88
N ASP A 97 -4.95 -16.08 14.05
CA ASP A 97 -5.06 -17.02 12.93
C ASP A 97 -4.31 -16.47 11.70
N SER A 98 -3.10 -17.01 11.47
CA SER A 98 -2.25 -16.57 10.38
C SER A 98 -2.80 -16.89 8.99
N GLN A 99 -3.53 -18.01 8.83
CA GLN A 99 -4.14 -18.37 7.55
C GLN A 99 -5.28 -17.42 7.20
N TYR A 100 -6.04 -17.04 8.21
CA TYR A 100 -7.15 -16.09 8.05
C TYR A 100 -6.63 -14.70 7.71
N LEU A 101 -5.56 -14.25 8.39
CA LEU A 101 -4.89 -12.99 8.08
C LEU A 101 -4.36 -12.97 6.63
N ASP A 102 -3.67 -14.03 6.20
CA ASP A 102 -3.16 -14.13 4.83
C ASP A 102 -4.28 -14.04 3.79
N LYS A 103 -5.39 -14.73 4.04
CA LYS A 103 -6.56 -14.69 3.16
C LYS A 103 -7.15 -13.28 3.04
N ILE A 104 -7.29 -12.58 4.16
CA ILE A 104 -7.77 -11.20 4.19
C ILE A 104 -6.81 -10.29 3.43
N MET A 105 -5.51 -10.37 3.72
CA MET A 105 -4.51 -9.53 3.08
C MET A 105 -4.44 -9.74 1.57
N ASN A 106 -4.53 -10.97 1.11
CA ASN A 106 -4.54 -11.28 -0.32
C ASN A 106 -5.77 -10.69 -1.02
N LYS A 107 -6.95 -10.82 -0.43
CA LYS A 107 -8.18 -10.24 -0.98
C LYS A 107 -8.17 -8.71 -0.95
N ALA A 108 -7.67 -8.11 0.13
CA ALA A 108 -7.51 -6.67 0.23
C ALA A 108 -6.53 -6.13 -0.82
N TRP A 109 -5.44 -6.84 -1.07
CA TRP A 109 -4.50 -6.51 -2.15
C TRP A 109 -5.18 -6.50 -3.52
N GLU A 110 -5.99 -7.50 -3.82
CA GLU A 110 -6.76 -7.56 -5.07
C GLU A 110 -7.71 -6.37 -5.22
N ILE A 111 -8.39 -5.98 -4.15
CA ILE A 111 -9.28 -4.81 -4.13
C ILE A 111 -8.53 -3.53 -4.47
N VAL A 112 -7.42 -3.27 -3.78
CA VAL A 112 -6.61 -2.06 -3.98
C VAL A 112 -6.01 -2.03 -5.38
N CYS A 113 -5.46 -3.14 -5.86
CA CYS A 113 -4.91 -3.22 -7.23
C CYS A 113 -5.97 -2.95 -8.29
N ARG A 114 -7.17 -3.49 -8.13
CA ARG A 114 -8.29 -3.26 -9.06
C ARG A 114 -8.70 -1.79 -9.09
N ILE A 115 -8.84 -1.18 -7.94
CA ILE A 115 -9.24 0.23 -7.83
C ILE A 115 -8.15 1.16 -8.37
N ASN A 116 -6.89 0.89 -8.03
CA ASN A 116 -5.78 1.68 -8.55
C ASN A 116 -5.66 1.59 -10.08
N ALA A 117 -6.03 0.46 -10.68
CA ALA A 117 -6.05 0.31 -12.13
C ALA A 117 -7.10 1.21 -12.81
N LEU A 118 -8.13 1.63 -12.09
CA LEU A 118 -9.18 2.54 -12.59
C LEU A 118 -8.76 4.01 -12.53
N LYS A 119 -7.71 4.35 -11.79
CA LYS A 119 -7.24 5.73 -11.66
C LYS A 119 -6.62 6.22 -12.96
N VAL A 120 -7.01 7.43 -13.40
CA VAL A 120 -6.41 8.06 -14.58
C VAL A 120 -4.99 8.53 -14.24
N ALA A 121 -4.09 8.49 -15.24
CA ALA A 121 -2.68 8.88 -15.08
C ALA A 121 -2.49 10.40 -15.09
N GLU A 122 -3.27 11.13 -14.27
CA GLU A 122 -3.13 12.58 -14.10
C GLU A 122 -2.39 12.88 -12.78
N LEU A 123 -1.41 13.75 -12.87
CA LEU A 123 -0.60 14.18 -11.74
C LEU A 123 -0.83 15.68 -11.48
N ASP A 124 -0.79 16.08 -10.20
CA ASP A 124 -0.73 17.47 -9.81
C ASP A 124 0.68 18.05 -10.03
N ASP A 125 0.87 19.35 -9.75
CA ASP A 125 2.15 20.03 -9.90
C ASP A 125 3.28 19.44 -9.04
N ASN A 126 2.93 18.70 -7.99
CA ASN A 126 3.87 18.01 -7.10
C ASN A 126 4.14 16.55 -7.51
N GLY A 127 3.56 16.08 -8.61
CA GLY A 127 3.70 14.72 -9.09
C GLY A 127 2.84 13.68 -8.34
N LYS A 128 1.88 14.12 -7.52
CA LYS A 128 0.92 13.24 -6.85
C LYS A 128 -0.26 12.96 -7.78
N VAL A 129 -0.75 11.72 -7.75
CA VAL A 129 -1.93 11.32 -8.54
C VAL A 129 -3.16 12.10 -8.07
N ILE A 130 -3.83 12.76 -9.01
CA ILE A 130 -5.06 13.49 -8.73
C ILE A 130 -6.19 12.51 -8.40
N LYS A 131 -6.87 12.73 -7.27
CA LYS A 131 -8.05 11.94 -6.90
C LYS A 131 -9.21 12.24 -7.86
N GLN A 132 -9.78 11.18 -8.41
CA GLN A 132 -10.96 11.26 -9.28
C GLN A 132 -12.23 11.03 -8.46
N GLU A 133 -13.30 11.72 -8.85
CA GLU A 133 -14.64 11.46 -8.32
C GLU A 133 -15.22 10.19 -8.97
N GLY A 134 -16.07 9.48 -8.24
CA GLY A 134 -16.78 8.31 -8.73
C GLY A 134 -16.01 6.99 -8.73
N LEU A 135 -14.78 6.96 -8.18
CA LEU A 135 -14.05 5.72 -8.00
C LEU A 135 -14.60 4.93 -6.80
N PRO A 136 -14.56 3.58 -6.86
CA PRO A 136 -14.87 2.77 -5.69
C PRO A 136 -13.94 3.12 -4.52
N ASP A 137 -14.46 2.99 -3.30
CA ASP A 137 -13.71 3.21 -2.06
C ASP A 137 -13.11 1.90 -1.57
N ALA A 138 -11.79 1.80 -1.61
CA ALA A 138 -11.06 0.60 -1.19
C ALA A 138 -11.33 0.25 0.27
N THR A 139 -11.32 1.24 1.17
CA THR A 139 -11.56 1.02 2.60
C THR A 139 -12.96 0.44 2.83
N GLN A 140 -13.97 0.96 2.14
CA GLN A 140 -15.34 0.47 2.26
C GLN A 140 -15.48 -0.96 1.74
N GLU A 141 -14.85 -1.31 0.61
CA GLU A 141 -14.85 -2.68 0.09
C GLU A 141 -14.13 -3.65 1.03
N ILE A 142 -13.04 -3.23 1.67
CA ILE A 142 -12.35 -4.02 2.70
C ILE A 142 -13.25 -4.22 3.92
N ARG A 143 -13.98 -3.20 4.34
CA ARG A 143 -14.93 -3.28 5.45
C ARG A 143 -16.03 -4.30 5.16
N GLU A 144 -16.60 -4.26 3.97
CA GLU A 144 -17.61 -5.25 3.52
C GLU A 144 -17.03 -6.66 3.46
N LEU A 145 -15.79 -6.80 3.00
CA LEU A 145 -15.08 -8.08 2.99
C LEU A 145 -14.95 -8.65 4.40
N LEU A 146 -14.51 -7.84 5.37
CA LEU A 146 -14.37 -8.25 6.77
C LEU A 146 -15.70 -8.66 7.37
N GLU A 147 -16.75 -7.89 7.15
CA GLU A 147 -18.11 -8.23 7.61
C GLU A 147 -18.56 -9.58 7.05
N SER A 148 -18.37 -9.80 5.76
CA SER A 148 -18.70 -11.06 5.08
C SER A 148 -17.93 -12.24 5.66
N MET A 149 -16.64 -12.09 5.95
CA MET A 149 -15.80 -13.18 6.45
C MET A 149 -16.04 -13.47 7.94
N LEU A 150 -16.31 -12.44 8.75
CA LEU A 150 -16.55 -12.59 10.20
C LEU A 150 -17.95 -13.13 10.53
N THR A 151 -18.90 -13.00 9.62
CA THR A 151 -20.30 -13.45 9.81
C THR A 151 -20.60 -14.79 9.19
N GLN A 152 -19.66 -15.39 8.42
CA GLN A 152 -19.83 -16.71 7.86
C GLN A 152 -19.81 -17.79 8.97
N PRO A 153 -20.79 -18.68 9.03
CA PRO A 153 -20.74 -19.83 9.94
C PRO A 153 -19.54 -20.72 9.58
N GLU A 154 -18.88 -21.23 10.59
CA GLU A 154 -17.79 -22.20 10.43
C GLU A 154 -18.27 -23.49 9.74
#